data_55acc2cdd36cf7384f1777c020253b5d
#
_entry.id   55acc2cdd36cf7384f1777c020253b5d
#
_cell.length_a   1.000
_cell.length_b   1.000
_cell.length_c   1.000
_cell.angle_alpha   90.00
_cell.angle_beta   90.00
_cell.angle_gamma   90.00
#
_symmetry.space_group_name_H-M   'P 1'
#
loop_
_entity.id
_entity.type
_entity.pdbx_description
1 polymer ?
#
loop_
_entity_poly.entity_id
_entity_poly.type
_entity_poly.pdbx_seq_one_letter_code
_entity_poly.pdbx_strand_id
1 'polypeptide(L)'
;MSFKVNSSQQISFNDSVFSLTAREKKALDNSWAKIFADEIFPNIDEERFSVLYSSKASRPNAPVNVIIGALIIKELFDYSDDEIVENLMLDLHLQYALHTTSFEEQPISDKTLSRFRSRCYNYETTHGIDLYHDCVKDLSSKIAKLMNLSGRIKRMDSMMIESNIRFLSRMELIYTCISKLAIYFDKNYPNKIPDDLKHYTDSNDYNRIFYHQLNDNMEQIIQALLSDSDKLLELCGTDYEEVTEYQLFLRCLSDQTVVENGKRRLRTKEDGTMNSTALQNPSDPDATYRNKAGKLHRGYVANLEETVDKNGSVVTDYQYDKNIHTDSQFLQESLSQMDRSEEEIVLITDGGYAGQDNFALAKEKNIKLITTALIGKEAPDALADFTFNDDGTILLRCAAGHEPVRQSYTKTTRQCKVSFNCNHCVGCPYQGQCRPKIYGWNATFITSKNASNRAKSQRYMQSEEFSNYAKLRNGVETVPANIRKNCLLYTSPSPRD
;
A
#
# COMPACT_ATOMS: atom_id res chain seq x y z
N MET A 1 9.57 -22.46 21.70
CA MET A 1 9.21 -21.58 22.83
C MET A 1 7.71 -21.71 23.06
N SER A 2 7.26 -21.80 24.31
CA SER A 2 5.84 -21.79 24.67
C SER A 2 5.39 -20.36 24.96
N PHE A 3 4.14 -20.05 24.60
CA PHE A 3 3.55 -18.76 24.91
C PHE A 3 3.30 -18.63 26.40
N LYS A 4 3.64 -17.46 26.94
CA LYS A 4 3.33 -17.06 28.31
C LYS A 4 3.03 -15.57 28.30
N VAL A 5 1.85 -15.22 28.84
CA VAL A 5 1.46 -13.82 29.03
C VAL A 5 2.45 -13.15 30.01
N ASN A 6 2.79 -11.91 29.75
CA ASN A 6 3.65 -11.12 30.60
C ASN A 6 2.94 -10.78 31.91
N SER A 7 3.25 -11.57 32.95
CA SER A 7 2.72 -11.33 34.30
C SER A 7 3.65 -10.49 35.20
N SER A 8 4.81 -10.10 34.71
CA SER A 8 5.84 -9.40 35.50
C SER A 8 5.62 -7.89 35.63
N GLN A 9 4.37 -7.44 35.56
CA GLN A 9 4.02 -6.05 35.85
C GLN A 9 3.96 -5.75 37.38
N GLN A 10 4.39 -6.67 38.20
CA GLN A 10 4.48 -6.44 39.65
C GLN A 10 5.72 -5.57 39.93
N ILE A 11 5.45 -4.42 40.56
CA ILE A 11 6.47 -3.53 41.07
C ILE A 11 7.37 -4.32 42.02
N SER A 12 8.65 -4.46 41.69
CA SER A 12 9.67 -5.10 42.54
C SER A 12 10.32 -4.05 43.42
N PHE A 13 10.77 -4.45 44.63
CA PHE A 13 11.60 -3.55 45.46
C PHE A 13 12.95 -3.21 44.79
N ASN A 14 13.36 -3.95 43.77
CA ASN A 14 14.56 -3.70 42.98
C ASN A 14 14.29 -2.80 41.76
N ASP A 15 13.11 -2.18 41.68
CA ASP A 15 12.76 -1.31 40.58
C ASP A 15 13.56 0.00 40.67
N SER A 16 14.23 0.36 39.58
CA SER A 16 15.06 1.56 39.47
C SER A 16 14.30 2.86 39.75
N VAL A 17 12.98 2.87 39.51
CA VAL A 17 12.10 4.03 39.77
C VAL A 17 12.01 4.38 41.24
N PHE A 18 12.16 3.40 42.14
CA PHE A 18 12.13 3.69 43.59
C PHE A 18 13.36 4.46 44.08
N SER A 19 14.49 4.36 43.42
CA SER A 19 15.71 5.08 43.77
C SER A 19 15.73 6.53 43.29
N LEU A 20 14.77 6.95 42.45
CA LEU A 20 14.67 8.28 41.91
C LEU A 20 14.31 9.34 42.99
N THR A 21 14.95 10.48 42.91
CA THR A 21 14.58 11.68 43.68
C THR A 21 13.20 12.21 43.28
N ALA A 22 12.56 13.02 44.13
CA ALA A 22 11.28 13.65 43.83
C ALA A 22 11.32 14.51 42.54
N ARG A 23 12.48 15.12 42.22
CA ARG A 23 12.68 15.92 41.00
C ARG A 23 12.71 15.03 39.77
N GLU A 24 13.41 13.90 39.82
CA GLU A 24 13.52 12.94 38.73
C GLU A 24 12.17 12.24 38.45
N LYS A 25 11.44 11.86 39.52
CA LYS A 25 10.08 11.33 39.39
C LYS A 25 9.16 12.29 38.68
N LYS A 26 9.17 13.56 39.08
CA LYS A 26 8.38 14.60 38.42
C LYS A 26 8.76 14.80 36.95
N ALA A 27 10.03 14.67 36.61
CA ALA A 27 10.47 14.74 35.21
C ALA A 27 9.97 13.55 34.39
N LEU A 28 10.04 12.35 34.98
CA LEU A 28 9.53 11.12 34.35
C LEU A 28 8.02 11.17 34.15
N ASP A 29 7.27 11.62 35.16
CA ASP A 29 5.80 11.77 35.13
C ASP A 29 5.34 12.80 34.05
N ASN A 30 6.18 13.76 33.70
CA ASN A 30 5.90 14.73 32.63
C ASN A 30 6.47 14.31 31.26
N SER A 31 7.05 13.13 31.15
CA SER A 31 7.63 12.64 29.92
C SER A 31 6.64 11.83 29.07
N TRP A 32 6.99 11.60 27.80
CA TRP A 32 6.26 10.70 26.90
C TRP A 32 6.16 9.27 27.47
N ALA A 33 7.17 8.84 28.23
CA ALA A 33 7.24 7.48 28.78
C ALA A 33 6.08 7.19 29.75
N LYS A 34 5.61 8.21 30.48
CA LYS A 34 4.45 8.07 31.39
C LYS A 34 3.17 7.76 30.61
N ILE A 35 2.93 8.52 29.52
CA ILE A 35 1.75 8.29 28.66
C ILE A 35 1.83 6.90 28.03
N PHE A 36 3.02 6.51 27.56
CA PHE A 36 3.21 5.20 26.96
C PHE A 36 2.96 4.08 27.96
N ALA A 37 3.53 4.18 29.17
CA ALA A 37 3.40 3.17 30.24
C ALA A 37 1.96 3.01 30.71
N ASP A 38 1.21 4.11 30.85
CA ASP A 38 -0.13 4.07 31.41
C ASP A 38 -1.21 3.74 30.37
N GLU A 39 -1.07 4.26 29.15
CA GLU A 39 -2.17 4.27 28.19
C GLU A 39 -1.91 3.39 26.95
N ILE A 40 -0.65 3.18 26.58
CA ILE A 40 -0.32 2.42 25.36
C ILE A 40 0.07 0.99 25.71
N PHE A 41 1.09 0.82 26.53
CA PHE A 41 1.65 -0.48 26.86
C PHE A 41 0.62 -1.49 27.42
N PRO A 42 -0.26 -1.13 28.38
CA PRO A 42 -1.27 -2.07 28.92
C PRO A 42 -2.35 -2.46 27.89
N ASN A 43 -2.46 -1.71 26.80
CA ASN A 43 -3.44 -1.94 25.75
C ASN A 43 -2.92 -2.79 24.59
N ILE A 44 -1.66 -3.22 24.62
CA ILE A 44 -1.08 -4.13 23.64
C ILE A 44 -1.64 -5.55 23.91
N ASP A 45 -2.41 -6.07 22.94
CA ASP A 45 -2.99 -7.42 23.02
C ASP A 45 -1.94 -8.48 22.66
N GLU A 46 -1.25 -9.01 23.65
CA GLU A 46 -0.25 -10.05 23.46
C GLU A 46 -0.85 -11.45 23.24
N GLU A 47 -2.08 -11.74 23.70
CA GLU A 47 -2.70 -13.05 23.54
C GLU A 47 -2.96 -13.40 22.08
N ARG A 48 -3.23 -12.43 21.24
CA ARG A 48 -3.37 -12.57 19.78
C ARG A 48 -2.18 -13.29 19.15
N PHE A 49 -0.99 -13.07 19.67
CA PHE A 49 0.25 -13.68 19.16
C PHE A 49 0.55 -15.07 19.72
N SER A 50 -0.32 -15.63 20.58
CA SER A 50 -0.13 -16.97 21.13
C SER A 50 0.01 -18.05 20.05
N VAL A 51 -0.65 -17.88 18.92
CA VAL A 51 -0.59 -18.76 17.74
C VAL A 51 0.81 -18.90 17.12
N LEU A 52 1.71 -17.95 17.37
CA LEU A 52 3.10 -17.97 16.89
C LEU A 52 4.00 -18.88 17.71
N TYR A 53 3.51 -19.45 18.79
CA TYR A 53 4.30 -20.20 19.77
C TYR A 53 3.76 -21.63 19.93
N SER A 54 4.60 -22.51 20.45
CA SER A 54 4.24 -23.91 20.65
C SER A 54 3.29 -24.08 21.84
N SER A 55 2.30 -24.94 21.71
CA SER A 55 1.44 -25.41 22.80
C SER A 55 2.17 -26.37 23.76
N LYS A 56 3.34 -26.94 23.35
CA LYS A 56 4.14 -27.84 24.19
C LYS A 56 4.95 -27.04 25.18
N ALA A 57 5.01 -27.51 26.42
CA ALA A 57 5.85 -26.90 27.46
C ALA A 57 7.33 -26.83 27.01
N SER A 58 7.87 -25.64 26.99
CA SER A 58 9.26 -25.34 26.58
C SER A 58 9.70 -24.02 27.21
N ARG A 59 10.93 -23.56 26.93
CA ARG A 59 11.36 -22.23 27.40
C ARG A 59 10.32 -21.16 27.03
N PRO A 60 9.91 -20.30 27.98
CA PRO A 60 8.98 -19.20 27.71
C PRO A 60 9.49 -18.28 26.60
N ASN A 61 8.55 -17.61 25.90
CA ASN A 61 8.87 -16.53 24.98
C ASN A 61 9.40 -15.29 25.73
N ALA A 62 10.09 -14.40 25.01
CA ALA A 62 10.22 -13.03 25.48
C ALA A 62 8.81 -12.37 25.49
N PRO A 63 8.52 -11.48 26.43
CA PRO A 63 7.19 -10.84 26.53
C PRO A 63 6.79 -10.15 25.24
N VAL A 64 5.66 -10.52 24.66
CA VAL A 64 5.23 -10.02 23.35
C VAL A 64 4.86 -8.54 23.42
N ASN A 65 4.21 -8.11 24.50
CA ASN A 65 3.89 -6.69 24.71
C ASN A 65 5.16 -5.82 24.77
N VAL A 66 6.25 -6.31 25.37
CA VAL A 66 7.55 -5.60 25.37
C VAL A 66 8.15 -5.56 23.96
N ILE A 67 8.06 -6.65 23.20
CA ILE A 67 8.54 -6.68 21.80
C ILE A 67 7.78 -5.64 20.95
N ILE A 68 6.45 -5.64 21.01
CA ILE A 68 5.61 -4.70 20.23
C ILE A 68 5.82 -3.27 20.70
N GLY A 69 5.88 -3.03 22.01
CA GLY A 69 6.16 -1.71 22.57
C GLY A 69 7.53 -1.20 22.14
N ALA A 70 8.56 -2.06 22.14
CA ALA A 70 9.89 -1.71 21.65
C ALA A 70 9.88 -1.37 20.15
N LEU A 71 9.14 -2.12 19.32
CA LEU A 71 8.98 -1.81 17.89
C LEU A 71 8.28 -0.48 17.66
N ILE A 72 7.25 -0.13 18.46
CA ILE A 72 6.59 1.17 18.37
C ILE A 72 7.55 2.30 18.76
N ILE A 73 8.28 2.15 19.86
CA ILE A 73 9.24 3.16 20.33
C ILE A 73 10.39 3.33 19.33
N LYS A 74 10.87 2.21 18.76
CA LYS A 74 11.88 2.21 17.72
C LYS A 74 11.51 3.12 16.55
N GLU A 75 10.29 2.96 16.01
CA GLU A 75 9.78 3.78 14.90
C GLU A 75 9.51 5.24 15.34
N LEU A 76 9.11 5.47 16.59
CA LEU A 76 8.85 6.80 17.11
C LEU A 76 10.13 7.67 17.19
N PHE A 77 11.26 7.05 17.50
CA PHE A 77 12.55 7.71 17.67
C PHE A 77 13.58 7.42 16.57
N ASP A 78 13.17 6.70 15.52
CA ASP A 78 14.05 6.32 14.39
C ASP A 78 15.30 5.54 14.82
N TYR A 79 15.13 4.61 15.76
CA TYR A 79 16.20 3.72 16.21
C TYR A 79 16.37 2.52 15.28
N SER A 80 17.60 2.02 15.16
CA SER A 80 17.89 0.67 14.65
C SER A 80 17.47 -0.42 15.66
N ASP A 81 17.52 -1.69 15.23
CA ASP A 81 17.26 -2.82 16.14
C ASP A 81 18.31 -2.89 17.26
N ASP A 82 19.58 -2.56 16.95
CA ASP A 82 20.65 -2.56 17.94
C ASP A 82 20.50 -1.41 18.93
N GLU A 83 20.18 -0.20 18.44
CA GLU A 83 19.99 0.99 19.28
C GLU A 83 18.80 0.85 20.24
N ILE A 84 17.64 0.30 19.79
CA ILE A 84 16.52 0.09 20.72
C ILE A 84 16.86 -0.91 21.82
N VAL A 85 17.63 -1.97 21.51
CA VAL A 85 18.07 -2.96 22.49
C VAL A 85 19.08 -2.35 23.47
N GLU A 86 20.04 -1.55 23.00
CA GLU A 86 21.00 -0.83 23.84
C GLU A 86 20.28 0.19 24.75
N ASN A 87 19.38 0.98 24.18
CA ASN A 87 18.61 1.98 24.95
C ASN A 87 17.68 1.32 25.99
N LEU A 88 17.14 0.13 25.74
CA LEU A 88 16.39 -0.60 26.76
C LEU A 88 17.24 -1.00 27.96
N MET A 89 18.54 -1.21 27.77
CA MET A 89 19.46 -1.49 28.87
C MET A 89 19.88 -0.22 29.65
N LEU A 90 19.95 0.93 28.99
CA LEU A 90 20.61 2.12 29.50
C LEU A 90 19.67 3.32 29.77
N ASP A 91 18.51 3.40 29.08
CA ASP A 91 17.59 4.53 29.20
C ASP A 91 16.40 4.20 30.08
N LEU A 92 16.27 4.94 31.18
CA LEU A 92 15.19 4.77 32.15
C LEU A 92 13.81 5.12 31.56
N HIS A 93 13.70 6.03 30.58
CA HIS A 93 12.42 6.34 29.95
C HIS A 93 11.87 5.13 29.19
N LEU A 94 12.73 4.41 28.44
CA LEU A 94 12.33 3.23 27.71
C LEU A 94 11.96 2.09 28.65
N GLN A 95 12.77 1.88 29.70
CA GLN A 95 12.49 0.87 30.72
C GLN A 95 11.15 1.16 31.41
N TYR A 96 10.91 2.41 31.76
CA TYR A 96 9.64 2.84 32.38
C TYR A 96 8.45 2.65 31.44
N ALA A 97 8.60 3.06 30.19
CA ALA A 97 7.55 2.92 29.17
C ALA A 97 7.12 1.47 28.93
N LEU A 98 8.04 0.51 29.03
CA LEU A 98 7.82 -0.92 28.78
C LEU A 98 7.71 -1.77 30.06
N HIS A 99 7.65 -1.15 31.23
CA HIS A 99 7.59 -1.82 32.53
C HIS A 99 8.75 -2.83 32.77
N THR A 100 9.95 -2.46 32.32
CA THR A 100 11.19 -3.26 32.46
C THR A 100 12.22 -2.55 33.35
N THR A 101 11.76 -1.79 34.33
CA THR A 101 12.58 -0.97 35.25
C THR A 101 13.32 -1.78 36.31
N SER A 102 13.10 -3.08 36.40
CA SER A 102 13.88 -3.97 37.26
C SER A 102 15.34 -4.03 36.81
N PHE A 103 16.27 -4.07 37.79
CA PHE A 103 17.69 -4.32 37.53
C PHE A 103 17.99 -5.77 37.07
N GLU A 104 16.96 -6.59 36.94
CA GLU A 104 17.07 -7.91 36.37
C GLU A 104 17.37 -7.85 34.86
N GLU A 105 17.69 -8.99 34.28
CA GLU A 105 18.04 -9.12 32.86
C GLU A 105 16.93 -8.58 31.95
N GLN A 106 17.28 -7.73 30.99
CA GLN A 106 16.35 -7.19 30.00
C GLN A 106 15.83 -8.29 29.09
N PRO A 107 14.52 -8.31 28.77
CA PRO A 107 13.86 -9.47 28.17
C PRO A 107 14.12 -9.68 26.68
N ILE A 108 14.63 -8.67 25.97
CA ILE A 108 14.80 -8.72 24.51
C ILE A 108 16.23 -8.53 24.04
N SER A 109 16.54 -9.09 22.88
CA SER A 109 17.80 -8.94 22.15
C SER A 109 17.51 -8.62 20.68
N ASP A 110 18.52 -8.20 19.92
CA ASP A 110 18.48 -7.97 18.48
C ASP A 110 17.77 -9.11 17.72
N LYS A 111 18.20 -10.34 18.01
CA LYS A 111 17.60 -11.56 17.41
C LYS A 111 16.14 -11.79 17.83
N THR A 112 15.69 -11.23 18.93
CA THR A 112 14.30 -11.37 19.39
C THR A 112 13.37 -10.61 18.46
N LEU A 113 13.70 -9.37 18.12
CA LEU A 113 12.92 -8.50 17.20
C LEU A 113 12.84 -9.12 15.80
N SER A 114 13.98 -9.49 15.24
CA SER A 114 14.06 -10.10 13.91
C SER A 114 13.26 -11.41 13.82
N ARG A 115 13.39 -12.30 14.82
CA ARG A 115 12.65 -13.58 14.87
C ARG A 115 11.15 -13.37 15.03
N PHE A 116 10.75 -12.37 15.80
CA PHE A 116 9.34 -12.06 15.98
C PHE A 116 8.71 -11.60 14.65
N ARG A 117 9.33 -10.63 13.95
CA ARG A 117 8.89 -10.20 12.62
C ARG A 117 8.80 -11.36 11.63
N SER A 118 9.82 -12.24 11.60
CA SER A 118 9.80 -13.42 10.72
C SER A 118 8.65 -14.38 11.03
N ARG A 119 8.29 -14.56 12.31
CA ARG A 119 7.14 -15.39 12.68
C ARG A 119 5.82 -14.78 12.27
N CYS A 120 5.63 -13.46 12.47
CA CYS A 120 4.42 -12.76 12.00
C CYS A 120 4.28 -12.90 10.49
N TYR A 121 5.34 -12.64 9.73
CA TYR A 121 5.35 -12.77 8.27
C TYR A 121 5.03 -14.20 7.79
N ASN A 122 5.64 -15.21 8.40
CA ASN A 122 5.34 -16.61 8.04
C ASN A 122 3.90 -16.99 8.36
N TYR A 123 3.34 -16.48 9.46
CA TYR A 123 1.96 -16.72 9.82
C TYR A 123 0.99 -16.05 8.83
N GLU A 124 1.25 -14.81 8.49
CA GLU A 124 0.50 -14.07 7.47
C GLU A 124 0.53 -14.79 6.12
N THR A 125 1.72 -15.17 5.64
CA THR A 125 1.89 -15.89 4.37
C THR A 125 1.13 -17.22 4.35
N THR A 126 1.05 -17.92 5.49
CA THR A 126 0.44 -19.24 5.56
C THR A 126 -1.07 -19.18 5.80
N HIS A 127 -1.54 -18.21 6.57
CA HIS A 127 -2.93 -18.13 7.05
C HIS A 127 -3.70 -16.92 6.49
N GLY A 128 -3.02 -15.97 5.84
CA GLY A 128 -3.63 -14.74 5.33
C GLY A 128 -4.07 -13.76 6.43
N ILE A 129 -3.49 -13.85 7.63
CA ILE A 129 -3.84 -13.01 8.79
C ILE A 129 -2.60 -12.23 9.24
N ASP A 130 -2.62 -10.92 9.11
CA ASP A 130 -1.60 -10.02 9.63
C ASP A 130 -1.91 -9.65 11.09
N LEU A 131 -1.32 -10.42 12.03
CA LEU A 131 -1.51 -10.22 13.47
C LEU A 131 -0.97 -8.87 13.95
N TYR A 132 0.06 -8.36 13.30
CA TYR A 132 0.66 -7.08 13.66
C TYR A 132 -0.25 -5.91 13.25
N HIS A 133 -0.78 -5.94 12.03
CA HIS A 133 -1.76 -4.97 11.55
C HIS A 133 -2.99 -4.91 12.46
N ASP A 134 -3.58 -6.04 12.79
CA ASP A 134 -4.75 -6.11 13.66
C ASP A 134 -4.46 -5.54 15.05
N CYS A 135 -3.29 -5.82 15.63
CA CYS A 135 -2.89 -5.29 16.93
C CYS A 135 -2.73 -3.76 16.87
N VAL A 136 -2.06 -3.23 15.84
CA VAL A 136 -1.84 -1.78 15.66
C VAL A 136 -3.17 -1.05 15.43
N LYS A 137 -4.07 -1.63 14.64
CA LYS A 137 -5.41 -1.08 14.37
C LYS A 137 -6.24 -0.96 15.65
N ASP A 138 -6.27 -2.00 16.49
CA ASP A 138 -6.96 -1.96 17.77
C ASP A 138 -6.34 -0.92 18.71
N LEU A 139 -5.01 -0.84 18.77
CA LEU A 139 -4.29 0.13 19.58
C LEU A 139 -4.58 1.56 19.11
N SER A 140 -4.52 1.82 17.81
CA SER A 140 -4.84 3.12 17.21
C SER A 140 -6.28 3.55 17.51
N SER A 141 -7.22 2.61 17.50
CA SER A 141 -8.61 2.87 17.88
C SER A 141 -8.75 3.28 19.35
N LYS A 142 -7.96 2.69 20.26
CA LYS A 142 -7.91 3.09 21.67
C LYS A 142 -7.28 4.47 21.83
N ILE A 143 -6.19 4.76 21.12
CA ILE A 143 -5.54 6.07 21.11
C ILE A 143 -6.52 7.16 20.61
N ALA A 144 -7.26 6.89 19.54
CA ALA A 144 -8.28 7.82 19.04
C ALA A 144 -9.34 8.15 20.11
N LYS A 145 -9.76 7.18 20.91
CA LYS A 145 -10.67 7.38 22.05
C LYS A 145 -10.04 8.22 23.17
N LEU A 146 -8.76 7.97 23.51
CA LEU A 146 -8.02 8.75 24.49
C LEU A 146 -7.87 10.22 24.06
N MET A 147 -7.68 10.47 22.76
CA MET A 147 -7.65 11.81 22.19
C MET A 147 -9.04 12.44 22.06
N ASN A 148 -10.12 11.75 22.45
CA ASN A 148 -11.52 12.17 22.29
C ASN A 148 -11.87 12.50 20.84
N LEU A 149 -11.35 11.73 19.88
CA LEU A 149 -11.74 11.84 18.47
C LEU A 149 -13.12 11.22 18.27
N SER A 150 -14.00 11.94 17.58
CA SER A 150 -15.39 11.51 17.37
C SER A 150 -15.55 10.27 16.49
N GLY A 151 -14.56 9.98 15.65
CA GLY A 151 -14.64 8.90 14.65
C GLY A 151 -15.54 9.21 13.46
N ARG A 152 -16.19 10.37 13.43
CA ARG A 152 -17.17 10.75 12.38
C ARG A 152 -16.55 11.26 11.10
N ILE A 153 -15.33 11.76 11.16
CA ILE A 153 -14.61 12.26 9.98
C ILE A 153 -13.35 11.44 9.82
N LYS A 154 -13.23 10.82 8.66
CA LYS A 154 -12.07 10.07 8.24
C LYS A 154 -11.51 10.65 6.95
N ARG A 155 -10.24 10.49 6.73
CA ARG A 155 -9.58 10.80 5.46
C ARG A 155 -8.67 9.66 5.04
N MET A 156 -8.51 9.49 3.75
CA MET A 156 -7.72 8.40 3.18
C MET A 156 -6.84 8.91 2.06
N ASP A 157 -5.60 8.47 2.04
CA ASP A 157 -4.64 8.80 0.98
C ASP A 157 -3.63 7.69 0.79
N SER A 158 -3.11 7.55 -0.43
CA SER A 158 -2.12 6.54 -0.78
C SER A 158 -0.74 7.15 -0.96
N MET A 159 0.28 6.40 -0.57
CA MET A 159 1.68 6.75 -0.78
C MET A 159 2.43 5.62 -1.47
N MET A 160 3.35 5.97 -2.38
CA MET A 160 4.27 5.00 -2.96
C MET A 160 5.36 4.65 -1.95
N ILE A 161 5.67 3.37 -1.84
CA ILE A 161 6.78 2.82 -1.07
C ILE A 161 7.76 2.23 -2.07
N GLU A 162 8.97 2.75 -2.10
CA GLU A 162 10.01 2.24 -2.99
C GLU A 162 10.67 1.00 -2.34
N SER A 163 10.82 -0.06 -3.12
CA SER A 163 11.58 -1.23 -2.69
C SER A 163 13.07 -0.86 -2.59
N ASN A 164 13.72 -1.38 -1.56
CA ASN A 164 15.17 -1.21 -1.36
C ASN A 164 15.97 -2.14 -2.29
N ILE A 165 15.77 -1.97 -3.61
CA ILE A 165 16.44 -2.73 -4.65
C ILE A 165 17.24 -1.82 -5.56
N ARG A 166 18.39 -2.31 -6.02
CA ARG A 166 19.14 -1.65 -7.08
C ARG A 166 18.31 -1.63 -8.37
N PHE A 167 18.27 -0.49 -9.04
CA PHE A 167 17.68 -0.37 -10.37
C PHE A 167 18.58 -1.05 -11.40
N LEU A 168 18.08 -2.10 -12.02
CA LEU A 168 18.78 -2.86 -13.03
C LEU A 168 18.28 -2.45 -14.42
N SER A 169 19.21 -2.28 -15.36
CA SER A 169 18.87 -2.30 -16.77
C SER A 169 18.40 -3.70 -17.19
N ARG A 170 17.80 -3.82 -18.35
CA ARG A 170 17.32 -5.12 -18.85
C ARG A 170 18.43 -6.17 -18.95
N MET A 171 19.61 -5.75 -19.34
CA MET A 171 20.78 -6.63 -19.44
C MET A 171 21.28 -7.04 -18.05
N GLU A 172 21.40 -6.10 -17.13
CA GLU A 172 21.78 -6.36 -15.76
C GLU A 172 20.78 -7.28 -15.08
N LEU A 173 19.49 -7.15 -15.37
CA LEU A 173 18.45 -8.02 -14.84
C LEU A 173 18.63 -9.46 -15.32
N ILE A 174 18.82 -9.67 -16.62
CA ILE A 174 19.06 -10.99 -17.21
C ILE A 174 20.34 -11.59 -16.61
N TYR A 175 21.44 -10.82 -16.59
CA TYR A 175 22.70 -11.22 -15.98
C TYR A 175 22.49 -11.66 -14.51
N THR A 176 21.78 -10.86 -13.73
CA THR A 176 21.58 -11.14 -12.29
C THR A 176 20.78 -12.42 -12.09
N CYS A 177 19.79 -12.70 -12.92
CA CYS A 177 19.04 -13.95 -12.89
C CYS A 177 19.92 -15.15 -13.27
N ILE A 178 20.74 -15.02 -14.32
CA ILE A 178 21.73 -16.05 -14.71
C ILE A 178 22.70 -16.32 -13.55
N SER A 179 23.31 -15.26 -12.99
CA SER A 179 24.30 -15.39 -11.91
C SER A 179 23.71 -16.05 -10.67
N LYS A 180 22.49 -15.66 -10.24
CA LYS A 180 21.84 -16.31 -9.09
C LYS A 180 21.59 -17.80 -9.33
N LEU A 181 21.14 -18.17 -10.53
CA LEU A 181 20.94 -19.57 -10.91
C LEU A 181 22.26 -20.33 -10.99
N ALA A 182 23.30 -19.72 -11.56
CA ALA A 182 24.65 -20.30 -11.61
C ALA A 182 25.23 -20.55 -10.22
N ILE A 183 25.11 -19.58 -9.31
CA ILE A 183 25.52 -19.71 -7.91
C ILE A 183 24.75 -20.83 -7.20
N TYR A 184 23.44 -20.93 -7.46
CA TYR A 184 22.63 -22.03 -6.92
C TYR A 184 23.16 -23.40 -7.36
N PHE A 185 23.48 -23.56 -8.67
CA PHE A 185 24.04 -24.80 -9.19
C PHE A 185 25.44 -25.09 -8.65
N ASP A 186 26.30 -24.09 -8.60
CA ASP A 186 27.67 -24.25 -8.06
C ASP A 186 27.65 -24.76 -6.62
N LYS A 187 26.73 -24.24 -5.81
CA LYS A 187 26.56 -24.62 -4.43
C LYS A 187 25.97 -26.02 -4.24
N ASN A 188 24.93 -26.37 -5.03
CA ASN A 188 24.16 -27.58 -4.80
C ASN A 188 24.57 -28.72 -5.74
N TYR A 189 25.12 -28.41 -6.92
CA TYR A 189 25.47 -29.35 -8.00
C TYR A 189 26.76 -28.94 -8.72
N PRO A 190 27.93 -28.87 -8.05
CA PRO A 190 29.13 -28.22 -8.57
C PRO A 190 29.67 -28.76 -9.89
N ASN A 191 29.31 -30.00 -10.26
CA ASN A 191 29.76 -30.63 -11.51
C ASN A 191 28.75 -30.47 -12.68
N LYS A 192 27.62 -29.82 -12.46
CA LYS A 192 26.57 -29.66 -13.50
C LYS A 192 26.73 -28.37 -14.31
N ILE A 193 27.35 -27.35 -13.77
CA ILE A 193 27.57 -26.09 -14.50
C ILE A 193 28.67 -26.29 -15.55
N PRO A 194 28.39 -25.98 -16.84
CA PRO A 194 29.40 -25.91 -17.88
C PRO A 194 30.51 -24.88 -17.53
N ASP A 195 31.75 -25.19 -17.93
CA ASP A 195 32.90 -24.33 -17.58
C ASP A 195 32.79 -22.91 -18.13
N ASP A 196 32.16 -22.74 -19.28
CA ASP A 196 31.89 -21.43 -19.90
C ASP A 196 30.87 -20.58 -19.14
N LEU A 197 30.06 -21.16 -18.28
CA LEU A 197 29.08 -20.45 -17.43
C LEU A 197 29.59 -20.24 -15.99
N LYS A 198 30.72 -20.81 -15.61
CA LYS A 198 31.27 -20.67 -14.25
C LYS A 198 31.68 -19.25 -13.90
N HIS A 199 31.98 -18.39 -14.89
CA HIS A 199 32.32 -17.00 -14.63
C HIS A 199 31.20 -16.22 -13.93
N TYR A 200 29.92 -16.59 -14.12
CA TYR A 200 28.78 -15.96 -13.43
C TYR A 200 28.78 -16.18 -11.91
N THR A 201 29.58 -17.10 -11.38
CA THR A 201 29.74 -17.31 -9.93
C THR A 201 30.81 -16.42 -9.29
N ASP A 202 31.64 -15.75 -10.12
CA ASP A 202 32.65 -14.83 -9.62
C ASP A 202 32.04 -13.46 -9.29
N SER A 203 32.21 -13.00 -8.06
CA SER A 203 31.70 -11.71 -7.57
C SER A 203 32.18 -10.49 -8.36
N ASN A 204 33.32 -10.59 -9.04
CA ASN A 204 33.89 -9.51 -9.85
C ASN A 204 33.42 -9.52 -11.30
N ASP A 205 32.76 -10.57 -11.75
CA ASP A 205 32.36 -10.75 -13.15
C ASP A 205 31.39 -9.67 -13.62
N TYR A 206 30.41 -9.33 -12.79
CA TYR A 206 29.46 -8.24 -13.05
C TYR A 206 30.20 -6.93 -13.41
N ASN A 207 31.20 -6.56 -12.61
CA ASN A 207 31.95 -5.32 -12.83
C ASN A 207 32.79 -5.40 -14.14
N ARG A 208 33.33 -6.58 -14.46
CA ARG A 208 34.08 -6.78 -15.73
C ARG A 208 33.18 -6.60 -16.95
N ILE A 209 31.92 -7.06 -16.87
CA ILE A 209 30.98 -6.98 -17.99
C ILE A 209 30.35 -5.61 -18.13
N PHE A 210 29.98 -4.93 -17.05
CA PHE A 210 29.17 -3.71 -17.09
C PHE A 210 29.94 -2.43 -16.76
N TYR A 211 31.09 -2.50 -16.07
CA TYR A 211 31.86 -1.31 -15.72
C TYR A 211 32.81 -0.93 -16.86
N HIS A 212 32.79 0.35 -17.27
CA HIS A 212 33.66 0.89 -18.32
C HIS A 212 33.46 0.31 -19.73
N GLN A 213 32.29 -0.30 -20.04
CA GLN A 213 32.00 -0.74 -21.38
C GLN A 213 31.61 0.42 -22.28
N LEU A 214 32.23 0.47 -23.47
CA LEU A 214 31.82 1.38 -24.54
C LEU A 214 30.54 0.86 -25.19
N ASN A 215 29.68 1.77 -25.66
CA ASN A 215 28.40 1.44 -26.31
C ASN A 215 28.52 0.41 -27.45
N ASP A 216 29.67 0.35 -28.10
CA ASP A 216 29.91 -0.54 -29.23
C ASP A 216 29.89 -2.04 -28.88
N ASN A 217 30.07 -2.39 -27.61
CA ASN A 217 30.07 -3.80 -27.14
C ASN A 217 28.71 -4.27 -26.61
N MET A 218 27.72 -3.39 -26.50
CA MET A 218 26.43 -3.72 -25.86
C MET A 218 25.67 -4.83 -26.58
N GLU A 219 25.69 -4.83 -27.93
CA GLU A 219 25.01 -5.86 -28.71
C GLU A 219 25.65 -7.24 -28.54
N GLN A 220 26.98 -7.29 -28.44
CA GLN A 220 27.70 -8.53 -28.18
C GLN A 220 27.40 -9.08 -26.79
N ILE A 221 27.34 -8.24 -25.77
CA ILE A 221 26.95 -8.62 -24.41
C ILE A 221 25.53 -9.19 -24.40
N ILE A 222 24.59 -8.51 -25.06
CA ILE A 222 23.20 -9.01 -25.17
C ILE A 222 23.16 -10.38 -25.80
N GLN A 223 23.85 -10.60 -26.94
CA GLN A 223 23.86 -11.88 -27.63
C GLN A 223 24.49 -13.00 -26.78
N ALA A 224 25.56 -12.70 -26.04
CA ALA A 224 26.16 -13.64 -25.09
C ALA A 224 25.17 -14.02 -23.99
N LEU A 225 24.56 -13.05 -23.32
CA LEU A 225 23.58 -13.29 -22.24
C LEU A 225 22.38 -14.13 -22.73
N LEU A 226 21.89 -13.88 -23.95
CA LEU A 226 20.76 -14.63 -24.51
C LEU A 226 21.18 -16.06 -24.86
N SER A 227 22.39 -16.24 -25.44
CA SER A 227 22.94 -17.57 -25.71
C SER A 227 23.16 -18.38 -24.44
N ASP A 228 23.71 -17.77 -23.40
CA ASP A 228 23.95 -18.43 -22.13
C ASP A 228 22.61 -18.74 -21.38
N SER A 229 21.59 -17.89 -21.60
CA SER A 229 20.24 -18.18 -21.11
C SER A 229 19.67 -19.45 -21.77
N ASP A 230 19.83 -19.62 -23.06
CA ASP A 230 19.33 -20.82 -23.76
C ASP A 230 20.08 -22.08 -23.32
N LYS A 231 21.41 -22.02 -23.10
CA LYS A 231 22.17 -23.13 -22.50
C LYS A 231 21.68 -23.52 -21.12
N LEU A 232 21.37 -22.52 -20.25
CA LEU A 232 20.82 -22.79 -18.92
C LEU A 232 19.42 -23.40 -18.99
N LEU A 233 18.58 -22.97 -19.94
CA LEU A 233 17.27 -23.60 -20.16
C LEU A 233 17.41 -25.08 -20.58
N GLU A 234 18.33 -25.39 -21.47
CA GLU A 234 18.63 -26.76 -21.87
C GLU A 234 19.17 -27.60 -20.72
N LEU A 235 20.06 -27.01 -19.86
CA LEU A 235 20.61 -27.68 -18.69
C LEU A 235 19.54 -28.00 -17.65
N CYS A 236 18.62 -27.08 -17.41
CA CYS A 236 17.59 -27.22 -16.37
C CYS A 236 16.42 -28.10 -16.82
N GLY A 237 15.97 -27.96 -18.06
CA GLY A 237 14.78 -28.65 -18.54
C GLY A 237 13.58 -28.46 -17.61
N THR A 238 12.92 -29.54 -17.23
CA THR A 238 11.81 -29.58 -16.27
C THR A 238 12.22 -30.00 -14.86
N ASP A 239 13.47 -30.38 -14.65
CA ASP A 239 13.92 -31.02 -13.40
C ASP A 239 14.02 -30.03 -12.22
N TYR A 240 14.04 -28.71 -12.51
CA TYR A 240 14.29 -27.65 -11.53
C TYR A 240 13.13 -26.65 -11.42
N GLU A 241 11.93 -26.98 -11.88
CA GLU A 241 10.76 -26.09 -11.86
C GLU A 241 10.38 -25.61 -10.44
N GLU A 242 10.68 -26.38 -9.42
CA GLU A 242 10.45 -26.03 -8.00
C GLU A 242 11.53 -25.10 -7.42
N VAL A 243 12.63 -24.87 -8.14
CA VAL A 243 13.75 -24.04 -7.66
C VAL A 243 13.43 -22.56 -7.88
N THR A 244 13.45 -21.77 -6.81
CA THR A 244 13.10 -20.35 -6.83
C THR A 244 13.95 -19.54 -7.81
N GLU A 245 15.27 -19.76 -7.85
CA GLU A 245 16.20 -19.10 -8.76
C GLU A 245 15.86 -19.42 -10.23
N TYR A 246 15.43 -20.65 -10.52
CA TYR A 246 15.01 -21.04 -11.86
C TYR A 246 13.66 -20.43 -12.24
N GLN A 247 12.70 -20.38 -11.32
CA GLN A 247 11.42 -19.72 -11.55
C GLN A 247 11.59 -18.22 -11.85
N LEU A 248 12.46 -17.53 -11.09
CA LEU A 248 12.79 -16.13 -11.34
C LEU A 248 13.49 -15.92 -12.69
N PHE A 249 14.38 -16.82 -13.05
CA PHE A 249 15.03 -16.81 -14.35
C PHE A 249 14.04 -16.98 -15.49
N LEU A 250 13.13 -17.96 -15.42
CA LEU A 250 12.06 -18.18 -16.39
C LEU A 250 11.15 -16.95 -16.51
N ARG A 251 10.74 -16.38 -15.38
CA ARG A 251 9.95 -15.14 -15.35
C ARG A 251 10.70 -13.98 -16.03
N CYS A 252 11.97 -13.80 -15.71
CA CYS A 252 12.80 -12.77 -16.33
C CYS A 252 12.84 -12.93 -17.86
N LEU A 253 13.09 -14.14 -18.36
CA LEU A 253 13.13 -14.39 -19.78
C LEU A 253 11.77 -14.20 -20.46
N SER A 254 10.69 -14.63 -19.83
CA SER A 254 9.33 -14.40 -20.32
C SER A 254 8.99 -12.91 -20.44
N ASP A 255 9.39 -12.12 -19.44
CA ASP A 255 9.13 -10.68 -19.39
C ASP A 255 9.99 -9.90 -20.41
N GLN A 256 11.27 -10.27 -20.55
CA GLN A 256 12.27 -9.46 -21.25
C GLN A 256 12.54 -9.92 -22.69
N THR A 257 12.19 -11.15 -23.03
CA THR A 257 12.60 -11.75 -24.32
C THR A 257 11.44 -12.33 -25.11
N VAL A 258 11.66 -12.54 -26.39
CA VAL A 258 10.80 -13.33 -27.30
C VAL A 258 11.67 -14.25 -28.12
N VAL A 259 11.11 -15.42 -28.53
CA VAL A 259 11.76 -16.36 -29.43
C VAL A 259 11.16 -16.16 -30.82
N GLU A 260 11.99 -15.81 -31.79
CA GLU A 260 11.61 -15.60 -33.18
C GLU A 260 12.52 -16.43 -34.09
N ASN A 261 11.93 -17.27 -34.95
CA ASN A 261 12.67 -18.19 -35.84
C ASN A 261 13.70 -19.07 -35.11
N GLY A 262 13.36 -19.52 -33.89
CA GLY A 262 14.24 -20.34 -33.06
C GLY A 262 15.40 -19.61 -32.38
N LYS A 263 15.45 -18.27 -32.46
CA LYS A 263 16.44 -17.43 -31.79
C LYS A 263 15.78 -16.51 -30.76
N ARG A 264 16.38 -16.41 -29.59
CA ARG A 264 15.93 -15.50 -28.53
C ARG A 264 16.45 -14.09 -28.81
N ARG A 265 15.57 -13.11 -28.69
CA ARG A 265 15.92 -11.67 -28.72
C ARG A 265 15.20 -10.90 -27.63
N LEU A 266 15.68 -9.71 -27.32
CA LEU A 266 14.97 -8.81 -26.42
C LEU A 266 13.65 -8.34 -27.02
N ARG A 267 12.61 -8.19 -26.17
CA ARG A 267 11.34 -7.57 -26.57
C ARG A 267 11.57 -6.12 -27.01
N THR A 268 10.87 -5.72 -28.05
CA THR A 268 10.80 -4.35 -28.56
C THR A 268 9.39 -3.78 -28.29
N LYS A 269 9.18 -2.51 -28.65
CA LYS A 269 7.84 -1.88 -28.56
C LYS A 269 6.83 -2.54 -29.52
N GLU A 270 7.29 -3.17 -30.55
CA GLU A 270 6.46 -3.88 -31.53
C GLU A 270 5.88 -5.19 -30.97
N ASP A 271 6.56 -5.80 -30.00
CA ASP A 271 6.10 -7.01 -29.29
C ASP A 271 5.06 -6.70 -28.18
N GLY A 272 4.63 -5.43 -28.10
CA GLY A 272 3.68 -4.95 -27.10
C GLY A 272 4.35 -4.20 -25.94
N THR A 273 3.51 -3.59 -25.09
CA THR A 273 3.97 -2.89 -23.89
C THR A 273 4.41 -3.90 -22.82
N MET A 274 5.51 -3.60 -22.15
CA MET A 274 5.93 -4.38 -20.98
C MET A 274 4.87 -4.32 -19.89
N ASN A 275 4.57 -5.47 -19.29
CA ASN A 275 3.64 -5.55 -18.18
C ASN A 275 4.21 -4.80 -16.95
N SER A 276 3.36 -4.07 -16.25
CA SER A 276 3.71 -3.41 -14.99
C SER A 276 4.11 -4.40 -13.87
N THR A 277 3.73 -5.68 -14.02
CA THR A 277 4.14 -6.77 -13.13
C THR A 277 5.46 -7.42 -13.52
N ALA A 278 6.14 -6.96 -14.59
CA ALA A 278 7.42 -7.52 -15.01
C ALA A 278 8.45 -7.45 -13.88
N LEU A 279 9.28 -8.48 -13.78
CA LEU A 279 10.32 -8.59 -12.76
C LEU A 279 11.25 -7.37 -12.79
N GLN A 280 11.37 -6.68 -11.66
CA GLN A 280 12.23 -5.50 -11.53
C GLN A 280 13.62 -5.87 -11.01
N ASN A 281 13.67 -6.77 -10.02
CA ASN A 281 14.91 -7.28 -9.45
C ASN A 281 14.62 -8.65 -8.79
N PRO A 282 15.46 -9.67 -8.99
CA PRO A 282 15.26 -10.98 -8.37
C PRO A 282 15.51 -11.00 -6.85
N SER A 283 15.95 -9.89 -6.24
CA SER A 283 16.06 -9.77 -4.77
C SER A 283 14.75 -9.35 -4.11
N ASP A 284 13.85 -8.72 -4.89
CA ASP A 284 12.48 -8.43 -4.50
C ASP A 284 11.55 -8.69 -5.70
N PRO A 285 11.15 -9.95 -5.89
CA PRO A 285 10.37 -10.36 -7.06
C PRO A 285 8.93 -9.82 -7.06
N ASP A 286 8.43 -9.35 -5.95
CA ASP A 286 7.08 -8.82 -5.80
C ASP A 286 6.98 -7.33 -6.09
N ALA A 287 8.11 -6.60 -6.07
CA ALA A 287 8.14 -5.20 -6.45
C ALA A 287 7.62 -5.01 -7.87
N THR A 288 6.62 -4.16 -8.04
CA THR A 288 6.03 -3.82 -9.33
C THR A 288 6.40 -2.41 -9.76
N TYR A 289 6.08 -2.07 -11.00
CA TYR A 289 6.45 -0.83 -11.65
C TYR A 289 5.22 0.03 -11.93
N ARG A 290 5.28 1.31 -11.53
CA ARG A 290 4.23 2.31 -11.81
C ARG A 290 4.84 3.67 -12.18
N ASN A 291 4.28 4.31 -13.20
CA ASN A 291 4.58 5.71 -13.50
C ASN A 291 3.49 6.59 -12.88
N LYS A 292 3.85 7.49 -11.96
CA LYS A 292 2.94 8.49 -11.36
C LYS A 292 3.54 9.88 -11.55
N ALA A 293 2.81 10.76 -12.21
CA ALA A 293 3.23 12.15 -12.50
C ALA A 293 4.62 12.26 -13.19
N GLY A 294 4.95 11.33 -14.08
CA GLY A 294 6.22 11.31 -14.80
C GLY A 294 7.40 10.71 -14.04
N LYS A 295 7.21 10.38 -12.76
CA LYS A 295 8.21 9.66 -11.94
C LYS A 295 7.92 8.16 -11.95
N LEU A 296 8.98 7.38 -12.12
CA LEU A 296 8.94 5.92 -12.07
C LEU A 296 9.11 5.45 -10.63
N HIS A 297 8.19 4.63 -10.17
CA HIS A 297 8.22 3.99 -8.86
C HIS A 297 8.33 2.48 -9.03
N ARG A 298 9.22 1.85 -8.27
CA ARG A 298 9.38 0.39 -8.19
C ARG A 298 9.19 -0.05 -6.75
N GLY A 299 8.22 -0.91 -6.52
CA GLY A 299 7.90 -1.37 -5.16
C GLY A 299 6.40 -1.52 -4.94
N TYR A 300 5.92 -0.84 -3.92
CA TYR A 300 4.61 -1.04 -3.32
C TYR A 300 3.85 0.28 -3.17
N VAL A 301 2.61 0.18 -2.75
CA VAL A 301 1.77 1.31 -2.38
C VAL A 301 1.15 1.02 -1.02
N ALA A 302 1.15 2.00 -0.13
CA ALA A 302 0.39 1.96 1.11
C ALA A 302 -0.77 2.95 1.02
N ASN A 303 -1.90 2.56 1.57
CA ASN A 303 -3.09 3.38 1.75
C ASN A 303 -3.29 3.59 3.24
N LEU A 304 -3.43 4.84 3.67
CA LEU A 304 -3.55 5.22 5.08
C LEU A 304 -4.93 5.81 5.33
N GLU A 305 -5.60 5.32 6.36
CA GLU A 305 -6.86 5.88 6.86
C GLU A 305 -6.59 6.60 8.18
N GLU A 306 -6.98 7.86 8.26
CA GLU A 306 -6.91 8.66 9.48
C GLU A 306 -8.30 9.03 9.98
N THR A 307 -8.51 8.93 11.28
CA THR A 307 -9.61 9.59 11.97
C THR A 307 -9.16 10.98 12.39
N VAL A 308 -9.96 12.00 12.11
CA VAL A 308 -9.61 13.40 12.32
C VAL A 308 -10.75 14.22 12.90
N ASP A 309 -10.44 15.14 13.80
CA ASP A 309 -11.31 16.23 14.23
C ASP A 309 -10.50 17.43 14.77
N LYS A 310 -11.16 18.34 15.48
CA LYS A 310 -10.51 19.52 16.09
C LYS A 310 -9.43 19.20 17.14
N ASN A 311 -9.45 18.00 17.72
CA ASN A 311 -8.52 17.57 18.75
C ASN A 311 -7.24 16.95 18.16
N GLY A 312 -7.23 16.65 16.85
CA GLY A 312 -6.08 16.09 16.15
C GLY A 312 -6.45 15.01 15.17
N SER A 313 -5.48 14.19 14.82
CA SER A 313 -5.67 13.02 13.93
C SER A 313 -4.82 11.83 14.35
N VAL A 314 -5.31 10.65 14.07
CA VAL A 314 -4.61 9.37 14.28
C VAL A 314 -4.84 8.48 13.05
N VAL A 315 -3.78 7.84 12.56
CA VAL A 315 -3.89 6.75 11.57
C VAL A 315 -4.58 5.58 12.25
N THR A 316 -5.79 5.28 11.84
CA THR A 316 -6.64 4.24 12.44
C THR A 316 -6.61 2.94 11.68
N ASP A 317 -6.20 2.97 10.42
CA ASP A 317 -6.04 1.78 9.59
C ASP A 317 -5.02 2.02 8.47
N TYR A 318 -4.46 0.94 7.93
CA TYR A 318 -3.62 0.98 6.75
C TYR A 318 -3.78 -0.29 5.93
N GLN A 319 -3.52 -0.16 4.63
CA GLN A 319 -3.45 -1.28 3.68
C GLN A 319 -2.18 -1.13 2.88
N TYR A 320 -1.61 -2.22 2.39
CA TYR A 320 -0.49 -2.18 1.47
C TYR A 320 -0.60 -3.28 0.41
N ASP A 321 -0.09 -3.00 -0.77
CA ASP A 321 -0.05 -3.96 -1.87
C ASP A 321 1.03 -3.53 -2.89
N LYS A 322 1.20 -4.33 -3.95
CA LYS A 322 2.03 -3.98 -5.10
C LYS A 322 1.58 -2.64 -5.67
N ASN A 323 2.50 -1.82 -6.17
CA ASN A 323 2.18 -0.45 -6.57
C ASN A 323 1.25 -0.34 -7.79
N ILE A 324 0.91 -1.45 -8.43
CA ILE A 324 -0.15 -1.54 -9.46
C ILE A 324 -1.56 -1.51 -8.87
N HIS A 325 -1.71 -1.76 -7.56
CA HIS A 325 -2.99 -1.65 -6.87
C HIS A 325 -3.49 -0.22 -6.89
N THR A 326 -4.77 -0.02 -7.15
CA THR A 326 -5.33 1.32 -7.33
C THR A 326 -5.98 1.84 -6.06
N ASP A 327 -6.01 3.17 -5.90
CA ASP A 327 -6.66 3.84 -4.78
C ASP A 327 -8.15 3.46 -4.67
N SER A 328 -8.82 3.28 -5.82
CA SER A 328 -10.21 2.82 -5.88
C SER A 328 -10.41 1.41 -5.37
N GLN A 329 -9.43 0.49 -5.59
CA GLN A 329 -9.48 -0.88 -5.08
C GLN A 329 -9.29 -0.90 -3.57
N PHE A 330 -8.32 -0.16 -3.04
CA PHE A 330 -8.14 -0.03 -1.59
C PHE A 330 -9.41 0.44 -0.88
N LEU A 331 -10.07 1.46 -1.42
CA LEU A 331 -11.33 1.93 -0.86
C LEU A 331 -12.42 0.85 -0.89
N GLN A 332 -12.54 0.14 -2.01
CA GLN A 332 -13.52 -0.93 -2.16
C GLN A 332 -13.30 -2.06 -1.15
N GLU A 333 -12.05 -2.47 -0.95
CA GLU A 333 -11.66 -3.48 0.03
C GLU A 333 -11.95 -3.00 1.46
N SER A 334 -11.52 -1.78 1.81
CA SER A 334 -11.79 -1.18 3.12
C SER A 334 -13.29 -1.12 3.41
N LEU A 335 -14.09 -0.57 2.47
CA LEU A 335 -15.55 -0.50 2.62
C LEU A 335 -16.22 -1.87 2.72
N SER A 336 -15.70 -2.88 2.02
CA SER A 336 -16.26 -4.23 2.05
C SER A 336 -16.07 -4.91 3.41
N GLN A 337 -14.97 -4.60 4.09
CA GLN A 337 -14.65 -5.13 5.42
C GLN A 337 -15.36 -4.37 6.56
N MET A 338 -15.80 -3.14 6.31
CA MET A 338 -16.50 -2.35 7.31
C MET A 338 -17.92 -2.84 7.53
N ASP A 339 -18.36 -2.88 8.77
CA ASP A 339 -19.77 -2.98 9.10
C ASP A 339 -20.50 -1.67 8.78
N ARG A 340 -21.82 -1.75 8.62
CA ARG A 340 -22.64 -0.57 8.46
C ARG A 340 -22.61 0.28 9.72
N SER A 341 -22.18 1.53 9.62
CA SER A 341 -22.17 2.46 10.73
C SER A 341 -23.59 2.88 11.14
N GLU A 342 -23.84 2.98 12.44
CA GLU A 342 -25.11 3.53 12.97
C GLU A 342 -25.22 5.04 12.68
N GLU A 343 -24.14 5.77 12.89
CA GLU A 343 -24.03 7.20 12.58
C GLU A 343 -23.35 7.41 11.23
N GLU A 344 -23.73 8.48 10.52
CA GLU A 344 -23.06 8.82 9.26
C GLU A 344 -21.59 9.17 9.49
N ILE A 345 -20.70 8.50 8.76
CA ILE A 345 -19.27 8.79 8.71
C ILE A 345 -18.97 9.57 7.43
N VAL A 346 -18.21 10.64 7.54
CA VAL A 346 -17.70 11.39 6.38
C VAL A 346 -16.29 10.86 6.06
N LEU A 347 -16.11 10.31 4.86
CA LEU A 347 -14.81 9.86 4.37
C LEU A 347 -14.33 10.77 3.25
N ILE A 348 -13.19 11.43 3.46
CA ILE A 348 -12.58 12.40 2.56
C ILE A 348 -11.40 11.76 1.83
N THR A 349 -11.41 11.78 0.49
CA THR A 349 -10.38 11.16 -0.35
C THR A 349 -10.00 12.08 -1.51
N ASP A 350 -8.96 11.73 -2.25
CA ASP A 350 -8.66 12.37 -3.52
C ASP A 350 -9.51 11.81 -4.67
N GLY A 351 -9.32 12.31 -5.90
CA GLY A 351 -10.06 11.86 -7.06
C GLY A 351 -9.74 10.44 -7.53
N GLY A 352 -8.62 9.85 -7.10
CA GLY A 352 -8.22 8.48 -7.44
C GLY A 352 -9.14 7.41 -6.85
N TYR A 353 -9.81 7.75 -5.76
CA TYR A 353 -10.78 6.89 -5.08
C TYR A 353 -12.20 6.98 -5.67
N ALA A 354 -12.44 7.95 -6.54
CA ALA A 354 -13.75 8.17 -7.13
C ALA A 354 -14.14 6.99 -8.04
N GLY A 355 -15.33 6.45 -7.83
CA GLY A 355 -15.94 5.41 -8.64
C GLY A 355 -17.40 5.24 -8.28
N GLN A 356 -18.26 4.89 -9.26
CA GLN A 356 -19.68 4.68 -8.99
C GLN A 356 -19.93 3.56 -7.98
N ASP A 357 -19.17 2.48 -8.13
CA ASP A 357 -19.30 1.32 -7.26
C ASP A 357 -18.85 1.69 -5.83
N ASN A 358 -17.79 2.50 -5.67
CA ASN A 358 -17.35 3.02 -4.38
C ASN A 358 -18.37 3.96 -3.73
N PHE A 359 -19.00 4.85 -4.51
CA PHE A 359 -20.07 5.70 -3.98
C PHE A 359 -21.29 4.88 -3.55
N ALA A 360 -21.66 3.84 -4.31
CA ALA A 360 -22.77 2.96 -3.97
C ALA A 360 -22.48 2.17 -2.69
N LEU A 361 -21.29 1.57 -2.59
CA LEU A 361 -20.87 0.80 -1.43
C LEU A 361 -20.73 1.68 -0.18
N ALA A 362 -20.15 2.87 -0.30
CA ALA A 362 -20.06 3.83 0.80
C ALA A 362 -21.45 4.20 1.34
N LYS A 363 -22.42 4.46 0.44
CA LYS A 363 -23.80 4.76 0.83
C LYS A 363 -24.46 3.58 1.55
N GLU A 364 -24.23 2.36 1.11
CA GLU A 364 -24.71 1.14 1.79
C GLU A 364 -24.20 1.04 3.23
N LYS A 365 -22.93 1.42 3.44
CA LYS A 365 -22.27 1.41 4.77
C LYS A 365 -22.59 2.64 5.63
N ASN A 366 -23.49 3.54 5.19
CA ASN A 366 -23.81 4.82 5.83
C ASN A 366 -22.59 5.76 5.89
N ILE A 367 -21.79 5.78 4.82
CA ILE A 367 -20.61 6.64 4.67
C ILE A 367 -20.87 7.69 3.58
N LYS A 368 -20.70 8.96 3.93
CA LYS A 368 -20.68 10.07 2.99
C LYS A 368 -19.28 10.18 2.38
N LEU A 369 -19.09 9.61 1.19
CA LEU A 369 -17.82 9.70 0.47
C LEU A 369 -17.68 11.06 -0.22
N ILE A 370 -16.63 11.80 0.14
CA ILE A 370 -16.28 13.11 -0.44
C ILE A 370 -14.94 12.98 -1.15
N THR A 371 -14.95 13.11 -2.48
CA THR A 371 -13.72 13.14 -3.27
C THR A 371 -13.35 14.58 -3.63
N THR A 372 -12.12 15.02 -3.33
CA THR A 372 -11.68 16.41 -3.53
C THR A 372 -11.40 16.77 -4.99
N ALA A 373 -11.36 15.80 -5.87
CA ALA A 373 -11.25 15.99 -7.31
C ALA A 373 -12.07 14.93 -8.06
N LEU A 374 -12.45 15.20 -9.28
CA LEU A 374 -13.09 14.25 -10.15
C LEU A 374 -12.24 14.05 -11.41
N ILE A 375 -11.76 12.83 -11.63
CA ILE A 375 -10.96 12.49 -12.82
C ILE A 375 -11.85 12.43 -14.06
N GLY A 376 -11.41 12.98 -15.19
CA GLY A 376 -12.08 12.94 -16.48
C GLY A 376 -12.82 14.24 -16.83
N LYS A 377 -13.63 14.19 -17.93
CA LYS A 377 -14.31 15.38 -18.45
C LYS A 377 -15.37 15.90 -17.50
N GLU A 378 -15.48 17.22 -17.40
CA GLU A 378 -16.57 17.88 -16.68
C GLU A 378 -17.92 17.54 -17.29
N ALA A 379 -18.93 17.39 -16.44
CA ALA A 379 -20.30 17.23 -16.86
C ALA A 379 -20.98 18.63 -16.92
N PRO A 380 -21.83 18.92 -17.90
CA PRO A 380 -22.62 20.13 -17.90
C PRO A 380 -23.46 20.24 -16.63
N ASP A 381 -23.48 21.43 -16.01
CA ASP A 381 -24.17 21.67 -14.73
C ASP A 381 -25.67 21.35 -14.78
N ALA A 382 -26.33 21.63 -15.90
CA ALA A 382 -27.74 21.29 -16.10
C ALA A 382 -28.07 19.80 -15.85
N LEU A 383 -27.10 18.90 -16.04
CA LEU A 383 -27.30 17.47 -15.79
C LEU A 383 -27.51 17.14 -14.31
N ALA A 384 -27.11 18.02 -13.40
CA ALA A 384 -27.35 17.85 -11.97
C ALA A 384 -28.85 17.80 -11.63
N ASP A 385 -29.68 18.49 -12.40
CA ASP A 385 -31.11 18.58 -12.18
C ASP A 385 -31.90 17.50 -12.94
N PHE A 386 -31.22 16.60 -13.64
CA PHE A 386 -31.85 15.47 -14.30
C PHE A 386 -32.29 14.42 -13.30
N THR A 387 -33.52 13.93 -13.45
CA THR A 387 -34.08 12.89 -12.57
C THR A 387 -34.16 11.58 -13.32
N PHE A 388 -33.55 10.54 -12.80
CA PHE A 388 -33.59 9.15 -13.31
C PHE A 388 -34.35 8.25 -12.35
N ASN A 389 -34.81 7.10 -12.84
CA ASN A 389 -35.26 6.01 -11.99
C ASN A 389 -34.12 5.45 -11.15
N ASP A 390 -34.42 4.58 -10.17
CA ASP A 390 -33.42 4.04 -9.25
C ASP A 390 -32.30 3.26 -9.97
N ASP A 391 -32.63 2.54 -11.02
CA ASP A 391 -31.66 1.75 -11.81
C ASP A 391 -30.84 2.61 -12.79
N GLY A 392 -31.21 3.88 -13.01
CA GLY A 392 -30.56 4.77 -13.98
C GLY A 392 -30.78 4.40 -15.44
N THR A 393 -31.74 3.53 -15.72
CA THR A 393 -32.06 3.05 -17.06
C THR A 393 -33.08 3.94 -17.79
N ILE A 394 -33.83 4.75 -17.04
CA ILE A 394 -34.89 5.61 -17.54
C ILE A 394 -34.66 7.03 -17.02
N LEU A 395 -34.62 8.01 -17.94
CA LEU A 395 -34.69 9.42 -17.58
C LEU A 395 -36.18 9.81 -17.37
N LEU A 396 -36.49 10.30 -16.19
CA LEU A 396 -37.82 10.76 -15.83
C LEU A 396 -38.05 12.22 -16.27
N ARG A 397 -37.10 13.11 -15.91
CA ARG A 397 -37.23 14.56 -16.24
C ARG A 397 -35.84 15.18 -16.53
N CYS A 398 -35.82 16.13 -17.48
CA CYS A 398 -34.64 16.97 -17.71
C CYS A 398 -34.60 18.17 -16.74
N ALA A 399 -33.56 19.01 -16.81
CA ALA A 399 -33.42 20.20 -15.97
C ALA A 399 -34.56 21.21 -16.08
N ALA A 400 -35.21 21.30 -17.24
CA ALA A 400 -36.38 22.14 -17.46
C ALA A 400 -37.70 21.47 -17.04
N GLY A 401 -37.66 20.28 -16.43
CA GLY A 401 -38.83 19.54 -15.95
C GLY A 401 -39.60 18.73 -17.00
N HIS A 402 -39.14 18.69 -18.26
CA HIS A 402 -39.80 17.95 -19.33
C HIS A 402 -39.49 16.47 -19.32
N GLU A 403 -40.49 15.64 -19.65
CA GLU A 403 -40.33 14.18 -19.79
C GLU A 403 -39.94 13.84 -21.24
N PRO A 404 -39.09 12.81 -21.46
CA PRO A 404 -38.76 12.35 -22.81
C PRO A 404 -39.98 11.73 -23.51
N VAL A 405 -40.17 12.05 -24.79
CA VAL A 405 -41.19 11.41 -25.63
C VAL A 405 -40.80 9.98 -26.01
N ARG A 406 -39.48 9.75 -26.19
CA ARG A 406 -38.93 8.44 -26.50
C ARG A 406 -37.54 8.31 -25.86
N GLN A 407 -37.23 7.13 -25.37
CA GLN A 407 -35.90 6.84 -24.86
C GLN A 407 -35.50 5.38 -25.06
N SER A 408 -34.20 5.15 -25.10
CA SER A 408 -33.60 3.80 -25.13
C SER A 408 -32.36 3.77 -24.27
N TYR A 409 -32.11 2.65 -23.60
CA TYR A 409 -30.94 2.43 -22.74
C TYR A 409 -29.97 1.41 -23.34
N THR A 410 -28.70 1.74 -23.35
CA THR A 410 -27.62 0.85 -23.82
C THR A 410 -26.86 0.31 -22.63
N LYS A 411 -26.94 -0.99 -22.35
CA LYS A 411 -26.28 -1.64 -21.19
C LYS A 411 -24.74 -1.52 -21.22
N THR A 412 -24.13 -1.70 -22.38
CA THR A 412 -22.67 -1.67 -22.53
C THR A 412 -22.04 -0.32 -22.19
N THR A 413 -22.71 0.78 -22.54
CA THR A 413 -22.23 2.14 -22.26
C THR A 413 -22.90 2.77 -21.04
N ARG A 414 -23.91 2.12 -20.46
CA ARG A 414 -24.78 2.65 -19.37
C ARG A 414 -25.35 4.04 -19.71
N GLN A 415 -25.74 4.25 -20.96
CA GLN A 415 -26.26 5.53 -21.48
C GLN A 415 -27.71 5.44 -21.92
N CYS A 416 -28.44 6.53 -21.68
CA CYS A 416 -29.78 6.75 -22.19
C CYS A 416 -29.70 7.66 -23.41
N LYS A 417 -30.20 7.22 -24.55
CA LYS A 417 -30.52 8.10 -25.70
C LYS A 417 -31.95 8.56 -25.54
N VAL A 418 -32.15 9.85 -25.37
CA VAL A 418 -33.44 10.48 -25.06
C VAL A 418 -33.85 11.43 -26.17
N SER A 419 -35.14 11.51 -26.41
CA SER A 419 -35.74 12.38 -27.43
C SER A 419 -36.88 13.17 -26.80
N PHE A 420 -36.88 14.48 -26.99
CA PHE A 420 -37.91 15.42 -26.54
C PHE A 420 -38.59 16.07 -27.72
N ASN A 421 -39.74 16.68 -27.51
CA ASN A 421 -40.33 17.60 -28.50
C ASN A 421 -39.34 18.78 -28.68
N CYS A 422 -39.05 19.14 -29.95
CA CYS A 422 -38.13 20.21 -30.25
C CYS A 422 -38.50 21.55 -29.60
N ASN A 423 -39.80 21.85 -29.46
CA ASN A 423 -40.29 23.08 -28.83
C ASN A 423 -39.89 23.21 -27.35
N HIS A 424 -39.61 22.10 -26.67
CA HIS A 424 -39.10 22.12 -25.30
C HIS A 424 -37.61 22.43 -25.21
N CYS A 425 -36.86 22.21 -26.29
CA CYS A 425 -35.41 22.37 -26.31
C CYS A 425 -34.99 23.65 -27.04
N VAL A 426 -35.74 24.10 -28.03
CA VAL A 426 -35.47 25.35 -28.74
C VAL A 426 -35.80 26.52 -27.80
N GLY A 427 -34.79 27.36 -27.53
CA GLY A 427 -34.95 28.49 -26.60
C GLY A 427 -34.92 28.09 -25.11
N CYS A 428 -34.68 26.83 -24.78
CA CYS A 428 -34.51 26.38 -23.41
C CYS A 428 -33.25 27.01 -22.79
N PRO A 429 -33.30 27.50 -21.54
CA PRO A 429 -32.13 28.07 -20.86
C PRO A 429 -30.93 27.12 -20.79
N TYR A 430 -31.19 25.81 -20.79
CA TYR A 430 -30.18 24.76 -20.71
C TYR A 430 -29.73 24.23 -22.07
N GLN A 431 -30.24 24.77 -23.18
CA GLN A 431 -29.95 24.27 -24.55
C GLN A 431 -28.43 24.26 -24.82
N GLY A 432 -27.70 25.30 -24.42
CA GLY A 432 -26.24 25.42 -24.60
C GLY A 432 -25.42 24.36 -23.83
N GLN A 433 -25.97 23.86 -22.72
CA GLN A 433 -25.35 22.84 -21.88
C GLN A 433 -25.72 21.42 -22.35
N CYS A 434 -27.01 21.17 -22.63
CA CYS A 434 -27.49 19.86 -23.10
C CYS A 434 -27.06 19.55 -24.53
N ARG A 435 -26.92 20.59 -25.38
CA ARG A 435 -26.55 20.50 -26.81
C ARG A 435 -27.35 19.43 -27.58
N PRO A 436 -28.69 19.44 -27.52
CA PRO A 436 -29.47 18.42 -28.19
C PRO A 436 -29.33 18.56 -29.71
N LYS A 437 -29.28 17.44 -30.42
CA LYS A 437 -29.39 17.41 -31.88
C LYS A 437 -30.84 17.53 -32.26
N ILE A 438 -31.18 18.59 -32.97
CA ILE A 438 -32.56 18.89 -33.38
C ILE A 438 -32.80 18.33 -34.78
N TYR A 439 -33.84 17.48 -34.91
CA TYR A 439 -34.25 16.84 -36.16
C TYR A 439 -35.75 17.04 -36.33
N GLY A 440 -36.18 18.02 -37.15
CA GLY A 440 -37.57 18.32 -37.36
C GLY A 440 -38.31 18.56 -36.04
N TRP A 441 -39.20 17.65 -35.66
CA TRP A 441 -40.02 17.76 -34.45
C TRP A 441 -39.35 17.25 -33.17
N ASN A 442 -38.20 16.63 -33.29
CA ASN A 442 -37.52 15.98 -32.17
C ASN A 442 -36.14 16.61 -31.85
N ALA A 443 -35.85 16.75 -30.57
CA ALA A 443 -34.52 17.08 -30.03
C ALA A 443 -33.94 15.86 -29.28
N THR A 444 -32.83 15.37 -29.73
CA THR A 444 -32.23 14.11 -29.20
C THR A 444 -30.86 14.37 -28.60
N PHE A 445 -30.56 13.78 -27.46
CA PHE A 445 -29.22 13.74 -26.91
C PHE A 445 -28.96 12.47 -26.08
N ILE A 446 -27.70 12.25 -25.72
CA ILE A 446 -27.26 11.09 -24.95
C ILE A 446 -26.82 11.56 -23.55
N THR A 447 -27.36 10.91 -22.54
CA THR A 447 -27.04 11.20 -21.15
C THR A 447 -26.97 9.90 -20.33
N SER A 448 -26.60 10.00 -19.04
CA SER A 448 -26.62 8.87 -18.13
C SER A 448 -26.83 9.34 -16.70
N LYS A 449 -27.29 8.45 -15.81
CA LYS A 449 -27.35 8.70 -14.37
C LYS A 449 -25.96 9.05 -13.81
N ASN A 450 -24.91 8.45 -14.37
CA ASN A 450 -23.52 8.73 -14.01
C ASN A 450 -23.12 10.18 -14.32
N ALA A 451 -23.50 10.69 -15.50
CA ALA A 451 -23.23 12.07 -15.85
C ALA A 451 -24.02 13.05 -14.96
N SER A 452 -25.27 12.71 -14.61
CA SER A 452 -26.08 13.48 -13.67
C SER A 452 -25.45 13.50 -12.27
N ASN A 453 -25.04 12.32 -11.74
CA ASN A 453 -24.37 12.23 -10.44
C ASN A 453 -23.06 13.01 -10.42
N ARG A 454 -22.28 12.94 -11.51
CA ARG A 454 -21.06 13.72 -11.67
C ARG A 454 -21.32 15.24 -11.62
N ALA A 455 -22.35 15.71 -12.32
CA ALA A 455 -22.74 17.13 -12.29
C ALA A 455 -23.18 17.55 -10.87
N LYS A 456 -23.92 16.69 -10.16
CA LYS A 456 -24.30 16.93 -8.75
C LYS A 456 -23.05 17.03 -7.85
N SER A 457 -22.09 16.13 -8.02
CA SER A 457 -20.83 16.19 -7.28
C SER A 457 -20.03 17.45 -7.59
N GLN A 458 -19.94 17.87 -8.86
CA GLN A 458 -19.28 19.10 -9.26
C GLN A 458 -19.94 20.35 -8.66
N ARG A 459 -21.27 20.39 -8.62
CA ARG A 459 -22.03 21.47 -7.97
C ARG A 459 -21.80 21.49 -6.46
N TYR A 460 -21.77 20.31 -5.81
CA TYR A 460 -21.46 20.18 -4.40
C TYR A 460 -20.04 20.70 -4.08
N MET A 461 -19.06 20.46 -4.97
CA MET A 461 -17.68 20.95 -4.80
C MET A 461 -17.57 22.48 -4.79
N GLN A 462 -18.59 23.22 -5.20
CA GLN A 462 -18.65 24.68 -5.12
C GLN A 462 -19.24 25.18 -3.79
N SER A 463 -19.73 24.28 -2.93
CA SER A 463 -20.35 24.63 -1.65
C SER A 463 -19.32 24.97 -0.58
N GLU A 464 -19.71 25.79 0.41
CA GLU A 464 -18.91 26.09 1.58
C GLU A 464 -18.63 24.83 2.43
N GLU A 465 -19.63 23.97 2.55
CA GLU A 465 -19.49 22.69 3.25
C GLU A 465 -18.34 21.85 2.65
N PHE A 466 -18.31 21.71 1.33
CA PHE A 466 -17.23 21.01 0.65
C PHE A 466 -15.87 21.67 0.88
N SER A 467 -15.81 23.00 0.82
CA SER A 467 -14.56 23.76 1.07
C SER A 467 -13.98 23.43 2.46
N ASN A 468 -14.82 23.26 3.47
CA ASN A 468 -14.39 22.92 4.83
C ASN A 468 -13.82 21.48 4.87
N TYR A 469 -14.47 20.52 4.21
CA TYR A 469 -13.93 19.15 4.13
C TYR A 469 -12.65 19.08 3.30
N ALA A 470 -12.56 19.81 2.20
CA ALA A 470 -11.36 19.85 1.36
C ALA A 470 -10.13 20.39 2.12
N LYS A 471 -10.32 21.35 3.03
CA LYS A 471 -9.24 21.82 3.92
C LYS A 471 -8.72 20.73 4.85
N LEU A 472 -9.60 19.87 5.35
CA LEU A 472 -9.20 18.74 6.21
C LEU A 472 -8.36 17.72 5.45
N ARG A 473 -8.60 17.55 4.15
CA ARG A 473 -7.78 16.65 3.32
C ARG A 473 -6.33 17.11 3.23
N ASN A 474 -6.07 18.40 3.15
CA ASN A 474 -4.68 18.90 3.03
C ASN A 474 -3.78 18.45 4.18
N GLY A 475 -4.34 18.23 5.36
CA GLY A 475 -3.61 17.69 6.51
C GLY A 475 -3.16 16.22 6.34
N VAL A 476 -3.77 15.45 5.44
CA VAL A 476 -3.37 14.03 5.20
C VAL A 476 -1.95 13.92 4.67
N GLU A 477 -1.48 14.90 3.92
CA GLU A 477 -0.14 14.90 3.33
C GLU A 477 0.98 14.97 4.39
N THR A 478 0.64 15.37 5.63
CA THR A 478 1.61 15.44 6.74
C THR A 478 2.07 14.07 7.21
N VAL A 479 1.19 13.06 7.21
CA VAL A 479 1.55 11.69 7.65
C VAL A 479 2.49 11.02 6.65
N PRO A 480 2.19 10.95 5.34
CA PRO A 480 3.15 10.46 4.35
C PRO A 480 4.47 11.22 4.36
N ALA A 481 4.43 12.55 4.59
CA ALA A 481 5.65 13.35 4.67
C ALA A 481 6.50 12.98 5.90
N ASN A 482 5.88 12.76 7.06
CA ASN A 482 6.57 12.32 8.27
C ASN A 482 7.12 10.89 8.12
N ILE A 483 6.34 9.98 7.57
CA ILE A 483 6.80 8.61 7.27
C ILE A 483 8.01 8.65 6.33
N ARG A 484 7.97 9.47 5.28
CA ARG A 484 9.10 9.62 4.34
C ARG A 484 10.34 10.20 5.01
N LYS A 485 10.16 11.13 5.94
CA LYS A 485 11.27 11.80 6.63
C LYS A 485 11.93 10.90 7.68
N ASN A 486 11.13 10.13 8.40
CA ASN A 486 11.56 9.37 9.57
C ASN A 486 11.78 7.89 9.28
N CYS A 487 11.21 7.35 8.18
CA CYS A 487 11.42 5.97 7.77
C CYS A 487 12.34 5.90 6.55
N LEU A 488 13.30 5.00 6.58
CA LEU A 488 14.22 4.69 5.46
C LEU A 488 13.52 4.12 4.20
N LEU A 489 12.19 4.08 4.19
CA LEU A 489 11.35 3.61 3.07
C LEU A 489 11.60 4.34 1.74
N TYR A 490 12.35 5.45 1.76
CA TYR A 490 12.64 6.29 0.59
C TYR A 490 14.12 6.59 0.37
N THR A 491 15.00 6.01 1.17
CA THR A 491 16.43 6.11 0.88
C THR A 491 16.75 5.17 -0.27
N SER A 492 17.03 5.74 -1.44
CA SER A 492 17.66 4.97 -2.50
C SER A 492 18.92 4.33 -1.94
N PRO A 493 19.18 3.03 -2.21
CA PRO A 493 20.43 2.42 -1.80
C PRO A 493 21.58 3.27 -2.29
N SER A 494 22.56 3.51 -1.42
CA SER A 494 23.78 4.19 -1.83
C SER A 494 24.40 3.43 -3.01
N PRO A 495 24.93 4.11 -4.02
CA PRO A 495 25.63 3.41 -5.11
C PRO A 495 26.84 2.58 -4.64
N ARG A 496 27.12 2.57 -3.33
CA ARG A 496 28.24 1.88 -2.69
C ARG A 496 27.82 0.68 -1.83
N ASP A 497 26.51 0.43 -1.65
CA ASP A 497 25.98 -0.71 -0.87
C ASP A 497 25.60 -1.89 -1.77
#